data_e6d35e0684c3e958f95cf276097810df
#
_entry.id   e6d35e0684c3e958f95cf276097810df
#
_cell.length_a   1.000
_cell.length_b   1.000
_cell.length_c   1.000
_cell.angle_alpha   90.00
_cell.angle_beta   90.00
_cell.angle_gamma   90.00
#
_symmetry.space_group_name_H-M   'P 1'
#
loop_
_entity.id
_entity.type
_entity.pdbx_description
1 polymer ?
#
loop_
_entity_poly.entity_id
_entity_poly.type
_entity_poly.pdbx_seq_one_letter_code
_entity_poly.pdbx_strand_id
1 'polypeptide(L)'
;EPDGRIVFEMTDVEVPKTWSQLATDIVVSKYFRKAGVPGTGHEVNVKQVVNRIAHTIRGFGEEHGYFRLKDDANAFEDELAYMLLTQRGAFNSPVWFNCGLFHQYGVLGSSGNHAWDFGTKKIDVMAHAYQRPQCSACFIQSINDDIKSIFDLLSHEATVFKYGSGT
;
A
#
# COMPACT_ATOMS: atom_id res chain seq x y z
N GLU A 1 -21.82 14.93 3.37
CA GLU A 1 -21.60 16.17 4.14
C GLU A 1 -22.85 16.52 4.98
N PRO A 2 -22.74 17.40 5.99
CA PRO A 2 -23.88 17.78 6.84
C PRO A 2 -25.07 18.38 6.06
N ASP A 3 -24.84 18.89 4.88
CA ASP A 3 -25.84 19.44 3.96
C ASP A 3 -26.54 18.40 3.07
N GLY A 4 -26.24 17.10 3.29
CA GLY A 4 -26.79 15.99 2.50
C GLY A 4 -26.09 15.75 1.16
N ARG A 5 -25.04 16.50 0.82
CA ARG A 5 -24.29 16.30 -0.40
C ARG A 5 -23.46 15.01 -0.36
N ILE A 6 -23.61 14.14 -1.35
CA ILE A 6 -22.80 12.93 -1.51
C ILE A 6 -21.42 13.34 -2.00
N VAL A 7 -20.39 13.06 -1.20
CA VAL A 7 -18.98 13.32 -1.55
C VAL A 7 -18.37 12.18 -2.33
N PHE A 8 -18.78 10.95 -2.02
CA PHE A 8 -18.31 9.73 -2.66
C PHE A 8 -19.40 8.66 -2.62
N GLU A 9 -19.62 8.01 -3.74
CA GLU A 9 -20.52 6.87 -3.89
C GLU A 9 -19.87 5.85 -4.83
N MET A 10 -20.02 4.59 -4.51
CA MET A 10 -19.64 3.48 -5.36
C MET A 10 -20.67 2.36 -5.18
N THR A 11 -21.30 1.96 -6.25
CA THR A 11 -22.28 0.87 -6.30
C THR A 11 -21.64 -0.43 -6.76
N ASP A 12 -22.33 -1.55 -6.53
CA ASP A 12 -21.95 -2.88 -7.03
C ASP A 12 -20.55 -3.37 -6.58
N VAL A 13 -20.13 -2.95 -5.37
CA VAL A 13 -18.85 -3.35 -4.81
C VAL A 13 -18.91 -4.78 -4.28
N GLU A 14 -18.01 -5.64 -4.73
CA GLU A 14 -17.92 -7.03 -4.25
C GLU A 14 -17.02 -7.10 -3.00
N VAL A 15 -17.62 -7.51 -1.87
CA VAL A 15 -16.95 -7.77 -0.58
C VAL A 15 -17.47 -9.08 0.03
N PRO A 16 -16.71 -9.72 0.97
CA PRO A 16 -17.22 -10.88 1.71
C PRO A 16 -18.52 -10.55 2.47
N LYS A 17 -19.47 -11.47 2.45
CA LYS A 17 -20.77 -11.32 3.14
C LYS A 17 -20.66 -11.07 4.65
N THR A 18 -19.55 -11.45 5.24
CA THR A 18 -19.28 -11.29 6.68
C THR A 18 -18.79 -9.89 7.05
N TRP A 19 -18.44 -9.05 6.07
CA TRP A 19 -17.97 -7.71 6.36
C TRP A 19 -19.12 -6.81 6.80
N SER A 20 -18.87 -5.97 7.80
CA SER A 20 -19.81 -4.93 8.19
C SER A 20 -19.87 -3.82 7.12
N GLN A 21 -20.98 -3.08 7.10
CA GLN A 21 -21.10 -1.91 6.22
C GLN A 21 -19.98 -0.91 6.47
N LEU A 22 -19.64 -0.66 7.75
CA LEU A 22 -18.55 0.24 8.11
C LEU A 22 -17.19 -0.21 7.53
N ALA A 23 -16.87 -1.51 7.62
CA ALA A 23 -15.63 -2.04 7.03
C ALA A 23 -15.61 -1.88 5.50
N THR A 24 -16.76 -2.12 4.86
CA THR A 24 -16.93 -1.91 3.42
C THR A 24 -16.72 -0.44 3.05
N ASP A 25 -17.37 0.49 3.74
CA ASP A 25 -17.27 1.93 3.47
C ASP A 25 -15.82 2.42 3.62
N ILE A 26 -15.11 1.94 4.65
CA ILE A 26 -13.71 2.30 4.87
C ILE A 26 -12.81 1.79 3.74
N VAL A 27 -12.89 0.50 3.40
CA VAL A 27 -12.03 -0.06 2.37
C VAL A 27 -12.28 0.59 1.01
N VAL A 28 -13.52 0.78 0.65
CA VAL A 28 -13.93 1.37 -0.64
C VAL A 28 -13.55 2.85 -0.72
N SER A 29 -13.84 3.63 0.31
CA SER A 29 -13.57 5.07 0.30
C SER A 29 -12.09 5.40 0.42
N LYS A 30 -11.32 4.63 1.20
CA LYS A 30 -9.93 4.93 1.57
C LYS A 30 -8.89 4.12 0.81
N TYR A 31 -9.12 2.83 0.60
CA TYR A 31 -8.08 1.90 0.14
C TYR A 31 -8.21 1.43 -1.30
N PHE A 32 -9.40 1.46 -1.89
CA PHE A 32 -9.53 1.14 -3.31
C PHE A 32 -8.76 2.14 -4.17
N ARG A 33 -7.97 1.64 -5.11
CA ARG A 33 -7.31 2.47 -6.12
C ARG A 33 -8.34 3.08 -7.04
N LYS A 34 -8.32 4.42 -7.15
CA LYS A 34 -9.35 5.20 -7.88
C LYS A 34 -9.03 5.42 -9.36
N ALA A 35 -7.80 5.11 -9.80
CA ALA A 35 -7.40 5.29 -11.20
C ALA A 35 -6.23 4.39 -11.59
N GLY A 36 -6.12 4.08 -12.87
CA GLY A 36 -4.99 3.35 -13.45
C GLY A 36 -5.06 1.83 -13.26
N VAL A 37 -6.22 1.27 -12.89
CA VAL A 37 -6.42 -0.18 -12.80
C VAL A 37 -6.78 -0.73 -14.19
N PRO A 38 -6.04 -1.72 -14.71
CA PRO A 38 -6.32 -2.31 -16.02
C PRO A 38 -7.74 -2.88 -16.11
N GLY A 39 -8.40 -2.64 -17.23
CA GLY A 39 -9.73 -3.15 -17.53
C GLY A 39 -10.88 -2.37 -16.91
N THR A 40 -10.83 -2.03 -15.64
CA THR A 40 -11.91 -1.34 -14.91
C THR A 40 -11.64 0.16 -14.68
N GLY A 41 -10.41 0.61 -14.87
CA GLY A 41 -9.99 1.97 -14.56
C GLY A 41 -9.75 2.23 -13.07
N HIS A 42 -10.48 1.55 -12.20
CA HIS A 42 -10.37 1.63 -10.74
C HIS A 42 -10.68 0.26 -10.10
N GLU A 43 -10.34 0.06 -8.82
CA GLU A 43 -10.71 -1.17 -8.12
C GLU A 43 -12.21 -1.18 -7.83
N VAL A 44 -12.86 -2.32 -8.06
CA VAL A 44 -14.30 -2.52 -7.92
C VAL A 44 -14.65 -3.60 -6.91
N ASN A 45 -13.66 -4.38 -6.45
CA ASN A 45 -13.86 -5.43 -5.46
C ASN A 45 -12.64 -5.57 -4.53
N VAL A 46 -12.87 -6.09 -3.34
CA VAL A 46 -11.81 -6.29 -2.35
C VAL A 46 -10.80 -7.35 -2.76
N LYS A 47 -11.17 -8.29 -3.64
CA LYS A 47 -10.25 -9.31 -4.17
C LYS A 47 -9.10 -8.66 -4.92
N GLN A 48 -9.36 -7.60 -5.71
CA GLN A 48 -8.31 -6.86 -6.42
C GLN A 48 -7.29 -6.28 -5.45
N VAL A 49 -7.77 -5.64 -4.37
CA VAL A 49 -6.89 -5.04 -3.34
C VAL A 49 -6.05 -6.10 -2.65
N VAL A 50 -6.69 -7.18 -2.20
CA VAL A 50 -6.02 -8.26 -1.48
C VAL A 50 -5.02 -8.98 -2.39
N ASN A 51 -5.43 -9.31 -3.61
CA ASN A 51 -4.56 -10.03 -4.56
C ASN A 51 -3.34 -9.20 -4.95
N ARG A 52 -3.47 -7.88 -5.22
CA ARG A 52 -2.28 -7.08 -5.56
C ARG A 52 -1.26 -7.04 -4.43
N ILE A 53 -1.71 -7.03 -3.18
CA ILE A 53 -0.84 -7.04 -2.01
C ILE A 53 -0.21 -8.43 -1.83
N ALA A 54 -1.03 -9.47 -1.72
CA ALA A 54 -0.56 -10.82 -1.45
C ALA A 54 0.40 -11.33 -2.55
N HIS A 55 0.02 -11.14 -3.81
CA HIS A 55 0.84 -11.54 -4.94
C HIS A 55 2.17 -10.78 -5.03
N THR A 56 2.18 -9.48 -4.72
CA THR A 56 3.41 -8.68 -4.72
C THR A 56 4.36 -9.10 -3.60
N ILE A 57 3.84 -9.38 -2.40
CA ILE A 57 4.67 -9.85 -1.28
C ILE A 57 5.21 -11.25 -1.56
N ARG A 58 4.39 -12.14 -2.12
CA ARG A 58 4.83 -13.45 -2.59
C ARG A 58 5.96 -13.33 -3.62
N GLY A 59 5.76 -12.53 -4.66
CA GLY A 59 6.77 -12.32 -5.71
C GLY A 59 8.11 -11.82 -5.17
N PHE A 60 8.07 -10.91 -4.20
CA PHE A 60 9.25 -10.46 -3.48
C PHE A 60 9.92 -11.62 -2.70
N GLY A 61 9.14 -12.44 -2.03
CA GLY A 61 9.65 -13.63 -1.33
C GLY A 61 10.27 -14.67 -2.26
N GLU A 62 9.70 -14.88 -3.44
CA GLU A 62 10.27 -15.76 -4.48
C GLU A 62 11.60 -15.20 -5.02
N GLU A 63 11.65 -13.91 -5.37
CA GLU A 63 12.85 -13.22 -5.84
C GLU A 63 14.03 -13.33 -4.85
N HIS A 64 13.72 -13.30 -3.55
CA HIS A 64 14.73 -13.29 -2.49
C HIS A 64 14.96 -14.66 -1.82
N GLY A 65 14.35 -15.72 -2.36
CA GLY A 65 14.57 -17.09 -1.91
C GLY A 65 13.97 -17.40 -0.52
N TYR A 66 12.88 -16.75 -0.13
CA TYR A 66 12.21 -16.99 1.15
C TYR A 66 11.41 -18.30 1.16
N PHE A 67 11.02 -18.79 0.00
CA PHE A 67 10.27 -20.03 -0.15
C PHE A 67 11.19 -21.14 -0.69
N ARG A 68 11.09 -22.32 -0.07
CA ARG A 68 11.86 -23.49 -0.49
C ARG A 68 11.26 -24.13 -1.76
N LEU A 69 9.95 -24.21 -1.82
CA LEU A 69 9.19 -24.81 -2.92
C LEU A 69 8.18 -23.78 -3.45
N LYS A 70 7.74 -23.99 -4.67
CA LYS A 70 6.67 -23.18 -5.27
C LYS A 70 5.35 -23.33 -4.49
N ASP A 71 5.10 -24.53 -3.95
CA ASP A 71 3.92 -24.80 -3.14
C ASP A 71 3.92 -24.02 -1.82
N ASP A 72 5.09 -23.77 -1.21
CA ASP A 72 5.21 -22.90 -0.05
C ASP A 72 4.81 -21.45 -0.39
N ALA A 73 5.22 -20.96 -1.57
CA ALA A 73 4.85 -19.64 -2.04
C ALA A 73 3.35 -19.53 -2.37
N ASN A 74 2.77 -20.58 -2.95
CA ASN A 74 1.32 -20.65 -3.20
C ASN A 74 0.54 -20.65 -1.88
N ALA A 75 0.93 -21.51 -0.93
CA ALA A 75 0.30 -21.56 0.39
C ALA A 75 0.38 -20.23 1.13
N PHE A 76 1.54 -19.57 1.07
CA PHE A 76 1.71 -18.22 1.66
C PHE A 76 0.73 -17.20 1.06
N GLU A 77 0.59 -17.15 -0.27
CA GLU A 77 -0.33 -16.22 -0.94
C GLU A 77 -1.79 -16.49 -0.55
N ASP A 78 -2.20 -17.76 -0.59
CA ASP A 78 -3.56 -18.18 -0.26
C ASP A 78 -3.91 -17.89 1.21
N GLU A 79 -3.02 -18.21 2.13
CA GLU A 79 -3.22 -17.95 3.56
C GLU A 79 -3.24 -16.45 3.88
N LEU A 80 -2.34 -15.67 3.27
CA LEU A 80 -2.34 -14.21 3.44
C LEU A 80 -3.65 -13.61 2.91
N ALA A 81 -4.09 -14.01 1.72
CA ALA A 81 -5.35 -13.56 1.15
C ALA A 81 -6.54 -13.95 2.05
N TYR A 82 -6.56 -15.18 2.57
CA TYR A 82 -7.57 -15.63 3.51
C TYR A 82 -7.60 -14.80 4.80
N MET A 83 -6.43 -14.53 5.39
CA MET A 83 -6.34 -13.71 6.61
C MET A 83 -6.90 -12.30 6.39
N LEU A 84 -6.56 -11.67 5.28
CA LEU A 84 -7.02 -10.32 4.95
C LEU A 84 -8.53 -10.29 4.65
N LEU A 85 -9.03 -11.23 3.85
CA LEU A 85 -10.45 -11.32 3.50
C LEU A 85 -11.34 -11.67 4.69
N THR A 86 -10.84 -12.45 5.64
CA THR A 86 -11.58 -12.83 6.85
C THR A 86 -11.34 -11.88 8.03
N GLN A 87 -10.59 -10.79 7.81
CA GLN A 87 -10.27 -9.78 8.83
C GLN A 87 -9.54 -10.36 10.06
N ARG A 88 -8.77 -11.44 9.90
CA ARG A 88 -7.93 -12.03 10.95
C ARG A 88 -6.63 -11.28 11.14
N GLY A 89 -6.24 -10.47 10.16
CA GLY A 89 -5.11 -9.57 10.18
C GLY A 89 -5.34 -8.42 9.22
N ALA A 90 -4.62 -7.33 9.44
CA ALA A 90 -4.62 -6.18 8.54
C ALA A 90 -3.22 -5.55 8.52
N PHE A 91 -2.80 -5.10 7.36
CA PHE A 91 -1.64 -4.25 7.24
C PHE A 91 -1.94 -2.81 7.68
N ASN A 92 -0.89 -2.06 7.92
CA ASN A 92 -1.00 -0.61 8.07
C ASN A 92 -1.40 0.07 6.74
N SER A 93 -1.92 1.28 6.81
CA SER A 93 -2.47 2.01 5.67
C SER A 93 -1.52 2.17 4.48
N PRO A 94 -0.21 2.46 4.64
CA PRO A 94 0.70 2.58 3.50
C PRO A 94 0.81 1.31 2.65
N VAL A 95 0.71 0.12 3.23
CA VAL A 95 0.67 -1.13 2.45
C VAL A 95 -0.61 -1.18 1.59
N TRP A 96 -1.76 -0.87 2.18
CA TRP A 96 -3.03 -0.81 1.45
C TRP A 96 -3.03 0.22 0.34
N PHE A 97 -2.41 1.40 0.55
CA PHE A 97 -2.35 2.44 -0.46
C PHE A 97 -1.39 2.14 -1.60
N ASN A 98 -0.22 1.56 -1.31
CA ASN A 98 0.94 1.61 -2.21
C ASN A 98 1.36 0.25 -2.75
N CYS A 99 1.20 -0.84 -1.96
CA CYS A 99 1.75 -2.14 -2.32
C CYS A 99 1.02 -2.74 -3.53
N GLY A 100 1.78 -3.21 -4.50
CA GLY A 100 1.30 -3.89 -5.69
C GLY A 100 0.82 -2.98 -6.83
N LEU A 101 0.71 -1.66 -6.64
CA LEU A 101 0.23 -0.76 -7.69
C LEU A 101 1.14 -0.78 -8.94
N PHE A 102 2.46 -0.79 -8.75
CA PHE A 102 3.40 -0.91 -9.85
C PHE A 102 3.39 -2.32 -10.44
N HIS A 103 3.57 -3.32 -9.60
CA HIS A 103 3.80 -4.71 -10.04
C HIS A 103 2.55 -5.36 -10.66
N GLN A 104 1.35 -4.99 -10.21
CA GLN A 104 0.10 -5.58 -10.68
C GLN A 104 -0.64 -4.72 -11.71
N TYR A 105 -0.51 -3.39 -11.61
CA TYR A 105 -1.29 -2.49 -12.45
C TYR A 105 -0.43 -1.59 -13.36
N GLY A 106 0.91 -1.60 -13.22
CA GLY A 106 1.79 -0.73 -13.97
C GLY A 106 1.69 0.75 -13.57
N VAL A 107 1.15 1.06 -12.39
CA VAL A 107 1.02 2.44 -11.92
C VAL A 107 2.38 2.93 -11.43
N LEU A 108 2.89 3.97 -12.07
CA LEU A 108 4.28 4.41 -11.88
C LEU A 108 4.48 5.25 -10.61
N GLY A 109 3.62 6.22 -10.36
CA GLY A 109 3.82 7.21 -9.30
C GLY A 109 4.91 8.25 -9.62
N SER A 110 5.13 9.16 -8.68
CA SER A 110 6.23 10.16 -8.78
C SER A 110 7.59 9.54 -8.48
N SER A 111 8.67 10.16 -8.95
CA SER A 111 10.04 9.80 -8.55
C SER A 111 10.43 10.42 -7.20
N GLY A 112 11.58 10.03 -6.67
CA GLY A 112 12.26 10.69 -5.56
C GLY A 112 12.24 9.97 -4.22
N ASN A 113 11.58 8.80 -4.11
CA ASN A 113 11.79 7.92 -2.97
C ASN A 113 13.10 7.12 -3.13
N HIS A 114 13.69 6.76 -2.00
CA HIS A 114 14.92 5.99 -1.94
C HIS A 114 14.61 4.55 -1.55
N ALA A 115 15.29 3.60 -2.15
CA ALA A 115 15.20 2.18 -1.79
C ALA A 115 16.57 1.50 -1.82
N TRP A 116 16.69 0.44 -1.07
CA TRP A 116 17.86 -0.42 -1.11
C TRP A 116 17.88 -1.24 -2.40
N ASP A 117 18.97 -1.17 -3.13
CA ASP A 117 19.25 -2.04 -4.27
C ASP A 117 20.09 -3.24 -3.82
N PHE A 118 19.55 -4.44 -3.98
CA PHE A 118 20.19 -5.68 -3.53
C PHE A 118 21.38 -6.08 -4.42
N GLY A 119 21.40 -5.66 -5.68
CA GLY A 119 22.47 -5.95 -6.63
C GLY A 119 23.70 -5.08 -6.37
N THR A 120 23.51 -3.76 -6.27
CA THR A 120 24.58 -2.79 -6.01
C THR A 120 24.93 -2.65 -4.54
N LYS A 121 24.09 -3.13 -3.62
CA LYS A 121 24.20 -2.97 -2.16
C LYS A 121 24.30 -1.51 -1.74
N LYS A 122 23.49 -0.65 -2.35
CA LYS A 122 23.42 0.79 -2.09
C LYS A 122 21.98 1.26 -2.00
N ILE A 123 21.79 2.42 -1.39
CA ILE A 123 20.53 3.15 -1.47
C ILE A 123 20.54 3.94 -2.78
N ASP A 124 19.49 3.78 -3.57
CA ASP A 124 19.33 4.49 -4.83
C ASP A 124 17.97 5.17 -4.94
N VAL A 125 17.88 6.18 -5.81
CA VAL A 125 16.63 6.90 -6.05
C VAL A 125 15.79 6.13 -7.06
N MET A 126 14.54 5.85 -6.69
CA MET A 126 13.61 5.14 -7.57
C MET A 126 13.02 6.08 -8.62
N ALA A 127 12.98 5.60 -9.87
CA ALA A 127 12.29 6.30 -10.95
C ALA A 127 10.78 6.40 -10.71
N HIS A 128 10.21 5.39 -10.05
CA HIS A 128 8.77 5.28 -9.80
C HIS A 128 8.50 4.90 -8.35
N ALA A 129 7.76 5.74 -7.63
CA ALA A 129 7.49 5.58 -6.20
C ALA A 129 6.84 4.23 -5.84
N TYR A 130 5.99 3.69 -6.71
CA TYR A 130 5.29 2.44 -6.46
C TYR A 130 6.10 1.18 -6.83
N GLN A 131 7.30 1.33 -7.41
CA GLN A 131 8.21 0.21 -7.68
C GLN A 131 8.80 -0.37 -6.40
N ARG A 132 9.20 0.49 -5.47
CA ARG A 132 9.62 0.17 -4.10
C ARG A 132 8.86 1.11 -3.15
N PRO A 133 7.58 0.82 -2.88
CA PRO A 133 6.72 1.76 -2.18
C PRO A 133 7.05 1.88 -0.71
N GLN A 134 6.75 3.04 -0.13
CA GLN A 134 6.74 3.20 1.31
C GLN A 134 5.62 2.37 1.91
N CYS A 135 5.98 1.44 2.79
CA CYS A 135 5.06 0.53 3.47
C CYS A 135 5.05 0.70 4.99
N SER A 136 5.89 1.57 5.55
CA SER A 136 5.89 1.89 6.99
C SER A 136 4.88 2.98 7.31
N ALA A 137 4.11 2.80 8.40
CA ALA A 137 3.06 3.74 8.76
C ALA A 137 3.56 4.94 9.54
N CYS A 138 4.52 4.71 10.44
CA CYS A 138 4.93 5.70 11.43
C CYS A 138 6.45 5.80 11.51
N PHE A 139 6.92 7.04 11.66
CA PHE A 139 8.32 7.37 11.85
C PHE A 139 8.48 8.15 13.14
N ILE A 140 9.46 7.78 13.95
CA ILE A 140 9.85 8.57 15.12
C ILE A 140 11.02 9.44 14.70
N GLN A 141 10.87 10.73 14.89
CA GLN A 141 11.87 11.74 14.57
C GLN A 141 12.29 12.48 15.84
N SER A 142 13.50 13.02 15.85
CA SER A 142 14.01 13.84 16.93
C SER A 142 14.23 15.27 16.44
N ILE A 143 14.19 16.21 17.38
CA ILE A 143 14.41 17.65 17.14
C ILE A 143 15.37 18.18 18.20
N ASN A 144 16.30 19.02 17.79
CA ASN A 144 17.14 19.80 18.70
C ASN A 144 16.59 21.23 18.81
N ASP A 145 16.92 21.92 19.89
CA ASP A 145 16.51 23.31 20.11
C ASP A 145 17.43 24.27 19.31
N ASP A 146 17.35 24.14 17.99
CA ASP A 146 17.98 25.04 17.03
C ASP A 146 17.11 25.20 15.78
N ILE A 147 17.21 26.36 15.13
CA ILE A 147 16.35 26.73 14.02
C ILE A 147 16.50 25.79 12.82
N LYS A 148 17.72 25.31 12.57
CA LYS A 148 17.97 24.39 11.45
C LYS A 148 17.30 23.04 11.68
N SER A 149 17.43 22.45 12.86
CA SER A 149 16.81 21.19 13.23
C SER A 149 15.29 21.26 13.14
N ILE A 150 14.68 22.40 13.51
CA ILE A 150 13.24 22.63 13.40
C ILE A 150 12.77 22.60 11.93
N PHE A 151 13.46 23.30 11.04
CA PHE A 151 13.10 23.33 9.62
C PHE A 151 13.43 22.02 8.89
N ASP A 152 14.51 21.34 9.27
CA ASP A 152 14.84 20.02 8.74
C ASP A 152 13.74 19.01 9.12
N LEU A 153 13.26 19.01 10.37
CA LEU A 153 12.14 18.17 10.80
C LEU A 153 10.88 18.45 9.97
N LEU A 154 10.50 19.70 9.80
CA LEU A 154 9.33 20.07 8.98
C LEU A 154 9.43 19.54 7.54
N SER A 155 10.63 19.62 6.94
CA SER A 155 10.88 19.07 5.60
C SER A 155 10.75 17.53 5.56
N HIS A 156 11.26 16.85 6.58
CA HIS A 156 11.14 15.39 6.70
C HIS A 156 9.69 14.95 6.88
N GLU A 157 8.93 15.64 7.74
CA GLU A 157 7.50 15.37 7.95
C GLU A 157 6.70 15.51 6.65
N ALA A 158 6.93 16.60 5.91
CA ALA A 158 6.28 16.81 4.61
C ALA A 158 6.58 15.67 3.62
N THR A 159 7.82 15.15 3.64
CA THR A 159 8.21 14.01 2.81
C THR A 159 7.53 12.71 3.26
N VAL A 160 7.48 12.44 4.57
CA VAL A 160 6.79 11.28 5.15
C VAL A 160 5.31 11.30 4.78
N PHE A 161 4.62 12.43 4.94
CA PHE A 161 3.20 12.58 4.61
C PHE A 161 2.92 12.43 3.11
N LYS A 162 3.83 12.91 2.25
CA LYS A 162 3.70 12.76 0.79
C LYS A 162 3.54 11.30 0.36
N TYR A 163 4.17 10.38 1.07
CA TYR A 163 4.13 8.94 0.76
C TYR A 163 3.10 8.15 1.59
N GLY A 164 2.22 8.85 2.32
CA GLY A 164 1.09 8.26 3.03
C GLY A 164 1.43 7.69 4.40
N SER A 165 2.58 8.05 4.96
CA SER A 165 2.99 7.68 6.32
C SER A 165 2.73 8.82 7.30
N GLY A 166 2.92 8.55 8.60
CA GLY A 166 2.80 9.52 9.70
C GLY A 166 4.08 9.63 10.53
N THR A 167 4.15 10.66 11.34
CA THR A 167 5.27 10.93 12.26
C THR A 167 4.72 11.28 13.64
#